data_a2ea0bb6c849a97c0e50c85e1519678a
#
_entry.id   a2ea0bb6c849a97c0e50c85e1519678a
#
_cell.length_a   1.000
_cell.length_b   1.000
_cell.length_c   1.000
_cell.angle_alpha   90.00
_cell.angle_beta   90.00
_cell.angle_gamma   90.00
#
_symmetry.space_group_name_H-M   'P 1'
#
loop_
_entity.id
_entity.type
_entity.pdbx_description
1 polymer ?
#
loop_
_entity_poly.entity_id
_entity_poly.type
_entity_poly.pdbx_seq_one_letter_code
_entity_poly.pdbx_strand_id
1 'polypeptide(L)'
;MEYNLYRRNKKTAQFYISKEWRGLRAFVISKYDGLDLYAFYVQKKIATADMVHHIVEVEEDWNRRLDPTNLFPLSNQNHGIISALYDKDEATKKETQAQLRDILRTYWEGHGGIEKVFSNPY
;
A
#
# COMPACT_ATOMS: atom_id res chain seq x y z
N MET A 1 -24.95 -11.43 4.79
CA MET A 1 -23.56 -11.08 4.97
C MET A 1 -23.00 -10.39 3.77
N GLU A 2 -23.00 -11.07 2.67
CA GLU A 2 -22.61 -10.51 1.40
C GLU A 2 -23.37 -9.25 1.06
N TYR A 3 -24.67 -9.28 1.31
CA TYR A 3 -25.52 -8.14 1.05
C TYR A 3 -25.09 -6.92 1.86
N ASN A 4 -24.77 -7.13 3.13
CA ASN A 4 -24.34 -6.03 3.99
C ASN A 4 -23.00 -5.47 3.57
N LEU A 5 -22.08 -6.34 3.18
CA LEU A 5 -20.79 -5.89 2.67
C LEU A 5 -20.95 -5.04 1.43
N TYR A 6 -21.79 -5.51 0.51
CA TYR A 6 -22.01 -4.79 -0.73
C TYR A 6 -22.57 -3.41 -0.47
N ARG A 7 -23.59 -3.32 0.39
CA ARG A 7 -24.21 -2.04 0.71
C ARG A 7 -23.24 -1.11 1.42
N ARG A 8 -22.53 -1.64 2.40
CA ARG A 8 -21.58 -0.85 3.16
C ARG A 8 -20.48 -0.32 2.26
N ASN A 9 -20.06 -1.10 1.26
CA ASN A 9 -18.94 -0.78 0.40
C ASN A 9 -19.32 -0.07 -0.88
N LYS A 10 -20.56 0.37 -1.02
CA LYS A 10 -20.97 1.05 -2.23
C LYS A 10 -20.16 2.29 -2.48
N LYS A 11 -20.00 3.11 -1.45
CA LYS A 11 -19.21 4.32 -1.51
C LYS A 11 -17.74 3.99 -1.80
N THR A 12 -17.23 2.96 -1.16
CA THR A 12 -15.87 2.50 -1.37
C THR A 12 -15.68 1.98 -2.79
N ALA A 13 -16.63 1.21 -3.29
CA ALA A 13 -16.56 0.70 -4.65
C ALA A 13 -16.52 1.85 -5.67
N GLN A 14 -17.32 2.88 -5.44
CA GLN A 14 -17.31 4.05 -6.32
C GLN A 14 -15.97 4.78 -6.26
N PHE A 15 -15.39 4.84 -5.07
CA PHE A 15 -14.07 5.45 -4.92
C PHE A 15 -13.04 4.72 -5.79
N TYR A 16 -13.04 3.38 -5.77
CA TYR A 16 -12.01 2.62 -6.47
C TYR A 16 -12.10 2.70 -7.98
N ILE A 17 -13.23 3.12 -8.54
CA ILE A 17 -13.33 3.35 -9.98
C ILE A 17 -13.19 4.81 -10.34
N SER A 18 -12.96 5.67 -9.36
CA SER A 18 -12.86 7.10 -9.59
C SER A 18 -11.57 7.44 -10.35
N LYS A 19 -11.63 8.54 -11.07
CA LYS A 19 -10.49 9.04 -11.82
C LYS A 19 -9.35 9.42 -10.87
N GLU A 20 -9.70 10.04 -9.76
CA GLU A 20 -8.72 10.46 -8.76
C GLU A 20 -7.94 9.29 -8.22
N TRP A 21 -8.64 8.22 -7.88
CA TRP A 21 -7.96 7.04 -7.36
C TRP A 21 -7.07 6.38 -8.41
N ARG A 22 -7.57 6.24 -9.64
CA ARG A 22 -6.79 5.58 -10.68
C ARG A 22 -5.51 6.34 -10.97
N GLY A 23 -5.58 7.67 -10.99
CA GLY A 23 -4.40 8.50 -11.20
C GLY A 23 -3.40 8.38 -10.05
N LEU A 24 -3.89 8.43 -8.82
CA LEU A 24 -3.03 8.32 -7.65
C LEU A 24 -2.40 6.95 -7.56
N ARG A 25 -3.16 5.89 -7.85
CA ARG A 25 -2.64 4.53 -7.85
C ARG A 25 -1.47 4.38 -8.82
N ALA A 26 -1.65 4.87 -10.03
CA ALA A 26 -0.59 4.79 -11.03
C ALA A 26 0.64 5.58 -10.58
N PHE A 27 0.42 6.75 -9.99
CA PHE A 27 1.50 7.58 -9.48
C PHE A 27 2.27 6.86 -8.37
N VAL A 28 1.57 6.22 -7.44
CA VAL A 28 2.21 5.52 -6.33
C VAL A 28 3.04 4.35 -6.83
N ILE A 29 2.51 3.56 -7.75
CA ILE A 29 3.27 2.44 -8.31
C ILE A 29 4.55 2.94 -8.96
N SER A 30 4.45 4.01 -9.74
CA SER A 30 5.61 4.59 -10.40
C SER A 30 6.61 5.14 -9.38
N LYS A 31 6.11 5.77 -8.33
CA LYS A 31 6.93 6.38 -7.29
C LYS A 31 7.82 5.35 -6.58
N TYR A 32 7.35 4.12 -6.47
CA TYR A 32 8.11 3.04 -5.86
C TYR A 32 8.73 2.12 -6.91
N ASP A 33 8.96 2.64 -8.11
CA ASP A 33 9.66 1.92 -9.19
C ASP A 33 8.95 0.65 -9.64
N GLY A 34 7.63 0.59 -9.44
CA GLY A 34 6.86 -0.59 -9.82
C GLY A 34 7.06 -1.79 -8.93
N LEU A 35 7.72 -1.61 -7.79
CA LEU A 35 8.09 -2.73 -6.92
C LEU A 35 7.02 -3.03 -5.90
N ASP A 36 6.84 -4.34 -5.64
CA ASP A 36 6.15 -4.81 -4.46
C ASP A 36 7.13 -4.69 -3.30
N LEU A 37 6.91 -3.72 -2.41
CA LEU A 37 7.85 -3.46 -1.34
C LEU A 37 7.85 -4.55 -0.27
N TYR A 38 6.74 -5.26 -0.11
CA TYR A 38 6.71 -6.38 0.82
C TYR A 38 7.61 -7.51 0.32
N ALA A 39 7.53 -7.81 -0.96
CA ALA A 39 8.42 -8.80 -1.56
C ALA A 39 9.87 -8.39 -1.37
N PHE A 40 10.17 -7.12 -1.61
CA PHE A 40 11.54 -6.64 -1.57
C PHE A 40 12.13 -6.69 -0.15
N TYR A 41 11.40 -6.16 0.83
CA TYR A 41 11.95 -6.03 2.18
C TYR A 41 11.72 -7.26 3.05
N VAL A 42 10.62 -7.96 2.88
CA VAL A 42 10.28 -9.09 3.74
C VAL A 42 10.69 -10.41 3.11
N GLN A 43 10.41 -10.58 1.83
CA GLN A 43 10.66 -11.86 1.14
C GLN A 43 12.00 -11.88 0.42
N LYS A 44 12.69 -10.75 0.36
CA LYS A 44 14.01 -10.63 -0.23
C LYS A 44 14.02 -11.04 -1.70
N LYS A 45 13.01 -10.61 -2.43
CA LYS A 45 12.93 -10.89 -3.86
C LYS A 45 12.29 -9.71 -4.59
N ILE A 46 12.48 -9.69 -5.90
CA ILE A 46 11.93 -8.64 -6.75
C ILE A 46 10.63 -9.15 -7.35
N ALA A 47 9.57 -8.38 -7.15
CA ALA A 47 8.28 -8.66 -7.75
C ALA A 47 7.63 -7.33 -8.11
N THR A 48 6.81 -7.34 -9.16
CA THR A 48 6.11 -6.13 -9.57
C THR A 48 4.87 -5.90 -8.74
N ALA A 49 4.57 -4.62 -8.52
CA ALA A 49 3.32 -4.23 -7.87
C ALA A 49 2.20 -4.28 -8.90
N ASP A 50 1.12 -4.95 -8.53
CA ASP A 50 -0.07 -5.04 -9.37
C ASP A 50 -1.15 -4.08 -8.88
N MET A 51 -1.06 -3.65 -7.63
CA MET A 51 -2.11 -2.87 -7.02
C MET A 51 -1.51 -2.04 -5.88
N VAL A 52 -2.33 -1.18 -5.30
CA VAL A 52 -1.93 -0.36 -4.16
C VAL A 52 -2.89 -0.62 -3.02
N HIS A 53 -2.33 -0.94 -1.87
CA HIS A 53 -3.07 -1.28 -0.65
C HIS A 53 -3.14 -0.07 0.26
N HIS A 54 -4.31 0.18 0.83
CA HIS A 54 -4.47 1.21 1.87
C HIS A 54 -4.06 0.58 3.21
N ILE A 55 -3.01 1.12 3.82
CA ILE A 55 -2.55 0.59 5.11
C ILE A 55 -3.66 0.71 6.15
N VAL A 56 -4.19 1.91 6.32
CA VAL A 56 -5.44 2.11 7.05
C VAL A 56 -6.53 2.03 6.00
N GLU A 57 -7.40 1.06 6.13
CA GLU A 57 -8.39 0.77 5.08
C GLU A 57 -9.33 1.95 4.86
N VAL A 58 -9.83 2.05 3.63
CA VAL A 58 -10.70 3.16 3.25
C VAL A 58 -11.89 3.29 4.21
N GLU A 59 -12.43 2.15 4.65
CA GLU A 59 -13.58 2.16 5.54
C GLU A 59 -13.20 2.43 6.99
N GLU A 60 -11.93 2.28 7.34
CA GLU A 60 -11.46 2.67 8.67
C GLU A 60 -11.33 4.18 8.79
N ASP A 61 -10.84 4.82 7.74
CA ASP A 61 -10.63 6.26 7.75
C ASP A 61 -10.77 6.80 6.33
N TRP A 62 -11.96 7.21 6.00
CA TRP A 62 -12.30 7.75 4.69
C TRP A 62 -11.41 8.92 4.31
N ASN A 63 -11.01 9.72 5.28
CA ASN A 63 -10.23 10.94 5.01
C ASN A 63 -8.82 10.65 4.54
N ARG A 64 -8.33 9.44 4.74
CA ARG A 64 -6.99 9.07 4.31
C ARG A 64 -6.96 8.29 3.00
N ARG A 65 -8.10 8.23 2.30
CA ARG A 65 -8.18 7.41 1.09
C ARG A 65 -7.26 7.88 -0.03
N LEU A 66 -6.94 9.18 -0.05
CA LEU A 66 -6.03 9.74 -1.06
C LEU A 66 -4.71 10.21 -0.46
N ASP A 67 -4.38 9.76 0.73
CA ASP A 67 -3.14 10.11 1.43
C ASP A 67 -2.01 9.20 0.95
N PRO A 68 -1.02 9.73 0.22
CA PRO A 68 0.05 8.88 -0.31
C PRO A 68 0.84 8.14 0.75
N THR A 69 0.92 8.69 1.98
CA THR A 69 1.66 8.02 3.05
C THR A 69 0.93 6.80 3.60
N ASN A 70 -0.32 6.61 3.16
CA ASN A 70 -1.15 5.48 3.57
C ASN A 70 -1.24 4.43 2.47
N LEU A 71 -0.43 4.54 1.41
CA LEU A 71 -0.57 3.71 0.22
C LEU A 71 0.68 2.86 0.01
N PHE A 72 0.49 1.57 -0.18
CA PHE A 72 1.56 0.59 -0.21
C PHE A 72 1.45 -0.26 -1.49
N PRO A 73 2.49 -0.28 -2.33
CA PRO A 73 2.45 -1.06 -3.58
C PRO A 73 2.67 -2.54 -3.30
N LEU A 74 1.81 -3.39 -3.85
CA LEU A 74 1.84 -4.83 -3.61
C LEU A 74 1.51 -5.60 -4.87
N SER A 75 2.05 -6.81 -4.97
CA SER A 75 1.55 -7.78 -5.93
C SER A 75 0.21 -8.31 -5.42
N ASN A 76 -0.60 -8.86 -6.32
CA ASN A 76 -1.86 -9.49 -5.93
C ASN A 76 -1.62 -10.63 -4.95
N GLN A 77 -0.56 -11.40 -5.15
CA GLN A 77 -0.23 -12.50 -4.26
C GLN A 77 0.03 -12.01 -2.84
N ASN A 78 0.85 -10.99 -2.69
CA ASN A 78 1.16 -10.48 -1.37
C ASN A 78 0.00 -9.72 -0.76
N HIS A 79 -0.86 -9.11 -1.58
CA HIS A 79 -2.08 -8.52 -1.04
C HIS A 79 -2.94 -9.58 -0.35
N GLY A 80 -2.98 -10.80 -0.90
CA GLY A 80 -3.68 -11.90 -0.26
C GLY A 80 -3.11 -12.24 1.10
N ILE A 81 -1.77 -12.25 1.20
CA ILE A 81 -1.10 -12.52 2.47
C ILE A 81 -1.42 -11.42 3.48
N ILE A 82 -1.32 -10.16 3.07
CA ILE A 82 -1.61 -9.04 3.95
C ILE A 82 -3.07 -9.06 4.40
N SER A 83 -4.00 -9.34 3.48
CA SER A 83 -5.41 -9.42 3.83
C SER A 83 -5.67 -10.49 4.88
N ALA A 84 -5.02 -11.64 4.75
CA ALA A 84 -5.18 -12.70 5.75
C ALA A 84 -4.66 -12.26 7.12
N LEU A 85 -3.56 -11.51 7.14
CA LEU A 85 -3.04 -10.98 8.41
C LEU A 85 -4.00 -9.96 9.03
N TYR A 86 -4.59 -9.11 8.21
CA TYR A 86 -5.56 -8.13 8.68
C TYR A 86 -6.80 -8.81 9.27
N ASP A 87 -7.19 -9.93 8.70
CA ASP A 87 -8.40 -10.63 9.10
C ASP A 87 -8.19 -11.54 10.30
N LYS A 88 -6.94 -11.80 10.67
CA LYS A 88 -6.65 -12.77 11.72
C LYS A 88 -7.14 -12.31 13.08
N ASP A 89 -6.71 -11.14 13.51
CA ASP A 89 -7.17 -10.50 14.73
C ASP A 89 -6.67 -9.05 14.74
N GLU A 90 -7.20 -8.28 15.67
CA GLU A 90 -6.91 -6.85 15.72
C GLU A 90 -5.44 -6.57 16.00
N ALA A 91 -4.85 -7.34 16.90
CA ALA A 91 -3.44 -7.14 17.22
C ALA A 91 -2.54 -7.40 16.02
N THR A 92 -2.80 -8.47 15.28
CA THR A 92 -2.03 -8.80 14.08
C THR A 92 -2.22 -7.75 13.02
N LYS A 93 -3.45 -7.24 12.86
CA LYS A 93 -3.70 -6.18 11.90
C LYS A 93 -2.88 -4.95 12.23
N LYS A 94 -2.86 -4.54 13.50
CA LYS A 94 -2.11 -3.35 13.89
C LYS A 94 -0.61 -3.54 13.71
N GLU A 95 -0.11 -4.71 14.03
CA GLU A 95 1.30 -5.03 13.82
C GLU A 95 1.65 -4.97 12.33
N THR A 96 0.77 -5.51 11.50
CA THR A 96 1.00 -5.50 10.05
C THR A 96 0.98 -4.07 9.53
N GLN A 97 0.03 -3.26 9.97
CA GLN A 97 -0.02 -1.86 9.56
C GLN A 97 1.26 -1.13 9.93
N ALA A 98 1.76 -1.37 11.14
CA ALA A 98 3.01 -0.75 11.58
C ALA A 98 4.19 -1.20 10.74
N GLN A 99 4.24 -2.49 10.41
CA GLN A 99 5.29 -3.02 9.55
C GLN A 99 5.28 -2.37 8.19
N LEU A 100 4.11 -2.23 7.59
CA LEU A 100 4.00 -1.61 6.27
C LEU A 100 4.45 -0.15 6.30
N ARG A 101 4.08 0.59 7.35
CA ARG A 101 4.52 1.96 7.49
C ARG A 101 6.04 2.04 7.64
N ASP A 102 6.62 1.12 8.40
CA ASP A 102 8.09 1.07 8.56
C ASP A 102 8.79 0.79 7.24
N ILE A 103 8.22 -0.10 6.43
CA ILE A 103 8.79 -0.41 5.12
C ILE A 103 8.78 0.84 4.24
N LEU A 104 7.67 1.57 4.20
CA LEU A 104 7.62 2.81 3.42
C LEU A 104 8.68 3.80 3.88
N ARG A 105 8.81 3.95 5.19
CA ARG A 105 9.80 4.86 5.76
C ARG A 105 11.21 4.41 5.39
N THR A 106 11.46 3.11 5.52
CA THR A 106 12.78 2.56 5.18
C THR A 106 13.13 2.79 3.72
N TYR A 107 12.16 2.57 2.84
CA TYR A 107 12.39 2.83 1.42
C TYR A 107 12.79 4.29 1.19
N TRP A 108 12.04 5.21 1.80
CA TRP A 108 12.32 6.63 1.59
C TRP A 108 13.66 7.05 2.17
N GLU A 109 14.00 6.53 3.35
CA GLU A 109 15.28 6.86 3.95
C GLU A 109 16.45 6.30 3.13
N GLY A 110 16.34 5.03 2.74
CA GLY A 110 17.38 4.40 1.95
C GLY A 110 17.44 4.96 0.55
N HIS A 111 16.27 5.09 -0.08
CA HIS A 111 16.20 5.61 -1.44
C HIS A 111 16.63 7.07 -1.49
N GLY A 112 16.18 7.87 -0.54
CA GLY A 112 16.58 9.25 -0.45
C GLY A 112 18.09 9.38 -0.25
N GLY A 113 18.67 8.51 0.56
CA GLY A 113 20.10 8.47 0.75
C GLY A 113 20.85 8.13 -0.52
N ILE A 114 20.37 7.15 -1.25
CA ILE A 114 20.95 6.76 -2.53
C ILE A 114 20.82 7.89 -3.53
N GLU A 115 19.67 8.52 -3.58
CA GLU A 115 19.46 9.64 -4.48
C GLU A 115 20.37 10.79 -4.17
N LYS A 116 20.58 11.06 -2.90
CA LYS A 116 21.52 12.11 -2.51
C LYS A 116 22.91 11.80 -2.97
N VAL A 117 23.32 10.55 -2.83
CA VAL A 117 24.64 10.13 -3.28
C VAL A 117 24.75 10.31 -4.79
N PHE A 118 23.74 9.88 -5.52
CA PHE A 118 23.77 9.96 -6.97
C PHE A 118 23.62 11.38 -7.48
N SER A 119 22.85 12.22 -6.82
CA SER A 119 22.66 13.57 -7.30
C SER A 119 23.75 14.52 -6.83
N ASN A 120 24.35 14.29 -5.67
CA ASN A 120 25.37 15.19 -5.15
C ASN A 120 26.74 14.96 -5.68
N PRO A 121 27.24 13.74 -5.70
CA PRO A 121 28.59 13.52 -6.19
C PRO A 121 28.67 13.54 -7.69
N TYR A 122 27.53 13.35 -8.27
CA TYR A 122 27.48 13.31 -9.72
C TYR A 122 27.11 14.63 -10.28
#